data_78885071c7d17b51fc055c960b2fe721
#
_entry.id   78885071c7d17b51fc055c960b2fe721
#
_cell.length_a   1.000
_cell.length_b   1.000
_cell.length_c   1.000
_cell.angle_alpha   90.00
_cell.angle_beta   90.00
_cell.angle_gamma   90.00
#
_symmetry.space_group_name_H-M   'P 1'
#
loop_
_entity.id
_entity.type
_entity.pdbx_description
1 polymer ?
#
loop_
_entity_poly.entity_id
_entity_poly.type
_entity_poly.pdbx_seq_one_letter_code
_entity_poly.pdbx_strand_id
1 'polypeptide(L)'
;MAEHTYVLPSRLNLREFLLKVWLPAIESSVRATTLSGYRMLVEQHLVPQLGAVQLQSLNAAQINAHYARLLSEGRVHGVGGLSPNTVHHVHAVLHRALRDAVKWGYLQTNAAACADPPRSSAQHTELPVWSEEQLHAFLGSVQEQRLYPLWRFLAMTGCRRGEALGLTWPDLDIEGGRVAIRRALVPIDGRLCETEPKTKRGRRLIALDAETVAVLREQATRQLAEQQALGDEWIDSGRVFTAEDGAQLHPERISALFRRLVTTAALPPIPLHGLRHTYASLALAKGVNAAIVSRRLGHATVAFTLDIYSHVLPQVDAEAAEFIATFAT
;
A
#
# COMPACT_ATOMS: atom_id res chain seq x y z
N MET A 1 27.73 33.14 -13.35
CA MET A 1 27.70 32.86 -14.81
C MET A 1 27.19 31.42 -14.95
N ALA A 2 26.03 31.23 -15.56
CA ALA A 2 25.52 29.88 -15.84
C ALA A 2 26.33 29.32 -17.02
N GLU A 3 27.09 28.26 -16.78
CA GLU A 3 27.69 27.48 -17.84
C GLU A 3 26.56 26.93 -18.71
N HIS A 4 26.41 27.44 -19.92
CA HIS A 4 25.55 26.83 -20.92
C HIS A 4 26.21 25.49 -21.33
N THR A 5 25.85 24.44 -20.63
CA THR A 5 26.27 23.10 -21.00
C THR A 5 25.64 22.75 -22.33
N TYR A 6 26.43 22.78 -23.40
CA TYR A 6 25.98 22.41 -24.74
C TYR A 6 25.57 20.93 -24.74
N VAL A 7 24.32 20.67 -25.08
CA VAL A 7 23.80 19.31 -25.24
C VAL A 7 23.86 18.94 -26.71
N LEU A 8 24.55 17.86 -27.04
CA LEU A 8 24.64 17.38 -28.42
C LEU A 8 23.24 17.00 -28.95
N PRO A 9 22.90 17.40 -30.19
CA PRO A 9 21.66 16.98 -30.82
C PRO A 9 21.54 15.47 -30.84
N SER A 10 20.41 14.96 -30.35
CA SER A 10 20.14 13.51 -30.26
C SER A 10 18.78 13.17 -30.89
N ARG A 11 18.75 12.08 -31.66
CA ARG A 11 17.49 11.53 -32.20
C ARG A 11 16.75 10.62 -31.19
N LEU A 12 17.27 10.48 -29.99
CA LEU A 12 16.69 9.64 -28.93
C LEU A 12 15.26 10.11 -28.64
N ASN A 13 14.30 9.19 -28.74
CA ASN A 13 12.92 9.47 -28.35
C ASN A 13 12.68 9.16 -26.87
N LEU A 14 11.54 9.63 -26.34
CA LEU A 14 11.21 9.44 -24.91
C LEU A 14 11.08 7.96 -24.52
N ARG A 15 10.52 7.10 -25.38
CA ARG A 15 10.43 5.65 -25.15
C ARG A 15 11.81 5.04 -24.95
N GLU A 16 12.73 5.32 -25.86
CA GLU A 16 14.08 4.76 -25.80
C GLU A 16 14.83 5.25 -24.58
N PHE A 17 14.70 6.53 -24.26
CA PHE A 17 15.28 7.08 -23.04
C PHE A 17 14.73 6.40 -21.79
N LEU A 18 13.40 6.32 -21.63
CA LEU A 18 12.77 5.76 -20.43
C LEU A 18 13.09 4.26 -20.27
N LEU A 19 12.92 3.46 -21.34
CA LEU A 19 13.01 2.01 -21.25
C LEU A 19 14.44 1.46 -21.33
N LYS A 20 15.31 2.08 -22.18
CA LYS A 20 16.65 1.57 -22.44
C LYS A 20 17.76 2.30 -21.68
N VAL A 21 17.52 3.52 -21.21
CA VAL A 21 18.52 4.33 -20.51
C VAL A 21 18.13 4.54 -19.05
N TRP A 22 16.98 5.16 -18.79
CA TRP A 22 16.63 5.62 -17.45
C TRP A 22 16.28 4.48 -16.49
N LEU A 23 15.31 3.60 -16.83
CA LEU A 23 14.92 2.49 -15.95
C LEU A 23 16.10 1.57 -15.60
N PRO A 24 16.96 1.12 -16.55
CA PRO A 24 18.13 0.35 -16.21
C PRO A 24 19.14 1.10 -15.31
N ALA A 25 19.37 2.38 -15.58
CA ALA A 25 20.34 3.19 -14.81
C ALA A 25 19.92 3.41 -13.35
N ILE A 26 18.60 3.46 -13.05
CA ILE A 26 18.12 3.65 -11.68
C ILE A 26 17.86 2.34 -10.93
N GLU A 27 17.96 1.19 -11.58
CA GLU A 27 17.60 -0.12 -11.01
C GLU A 27 18.31 -0.40 -9.68
N SER A 28 19.61 -0.15 -9.59
CA SER A 28 20.39 -0.35 -8.36
C SER A 28 20.12 0.71 -7.28
N SER A 29 19.50 1.85 -7.63
CA SER A 29 19.29 2.99 -6.73
C SER A 29 17.90 3.03 -6.11
N VAL A 30 16.97 2.20 -6.58
CA VAL A 30 15.59 2.14 -6.09
C VAL A 30 15.21 0.71 -5.68
N ARG A 31 14.18 0.59 -4.83
CA ARG A 31 13.66 -0.73 -4.47
C ARG A 31 12.96 -1.38 -5.67
N ALA A 32 13.03 -2.71 -5.77
CA ALA A 32 12.38 -3.48 -6.83
C ALA A 32 10.87 -3.14 -6.99
N THR A 33 10.14 -2.97 -5.87
CA THR A 33 8.73 -2.53 -5.91
C THR A 33 8.53 -1.14 -6.51
N THR A 34 9.48 -0.23 -6.28
CA THR A 34 9.43 1.13 -6.86
C THR A 34 9.76 1.09 -8.34
N LEU A 35 10.76 0.29 -8.73
CA LEU A 35 11.14 0.10 -10.13
C LEU A 35 9.98 -0.50 -10.94
N SER A 36 9.36 -1.56 -10.42
CA SER A 36 8.18 -2.19 -11.03
C SER A 36 7.02 -1.19 -11.20
N GLY A 37 6.74 -0.39 -10.16
CA GLY A 37 5.74 0.68 -10.25
C GLY A 37 6.09 1.74 -11.30
N TYR A 38 7.36 2.15 -11.40
CA TYR A 38 7.80 3.09 -12.43
C TYR A 38 7.69 2.48 -13.83
N ARG A 39 8.12 1.23 -14.00
CA ARG A 39 8.00 0.51 -15.26
C ARG A 39 6.54 0.46 -15.72
N MET A 40 5.61 0.10 -14.84
CA MET A 40 4.19 0.06 -15.13
C MET A 40 3.66 1.43 -15.58
N LEU A 41 3.97 2.51 -14.86
CA LEU A 41 3.53 3.86 -15.23
C LEU A 41 4.15 4.33 -16.56
N VAL A 42 5.40 4.00 -16.80
CA VAL A 42 6.10 4.30 -18.07
C VAL A 42 5.45 3.55 -19.23
N GLU A 43 5.29 2.25 -19.13
CA GLU A 43 4.79 1.40 -20.21
C GLU A 43 3.31 1.63 -20.53
N GLN A 44 2.49 1.78 -19.49
CA GLN A 44 1.04 1.90 -19.66
C GLN A 44 0.58 3.33 -19.94
N HIS A 45 1.26 4.34 -19.40
CA HIS A 45 0.75 5.71 -19.46
C HIS A 45 1.66 6.69 -20.23
N LEU A 46 2.99 6.61 -20.15
CA LEU A 46 3.87 7.57 -20.82
C LEU A 46 4.19 7.15 -22.25
N VAL A 47 4.64 5.93 -22.44
CA VAL A 47 5.14 5.41 -23.73
C VAL A 47 4.06 5.39 -24.82
N PRO A 48 2.80 5.02 -24.58
CA PRO A 48 1.81 4.93 -25.66
C PRO A 48 1.57 6.25 -26.39
N GLN A 49 1.66 7.38 -25.71
CA GLN A 49 1.33 8.69 -26.29
C GLN A 49 2.54 9.61 -26.48
N LEU A 50 3.46 9.62 -25.52
CA LEU A 50 4.63 10.50 -25.59
C LEU A 50 5.89 9.79 -26.08
N GLY A 51 5.88 8.46 -26.16
CA GLY A 51 7.06 7.66 -26.43
C GLY A 51 7.75 7.94 -27.76
N ALA A 52 7.01 8.32 -28.80
CA ALA A 52 7.55 8.66 -30.12
C ALA A 52 8.13 10.08 -30.21
N VAL A 53 7.87 10.95 -29.23
CA VAL A 53 8.37 12.31 -29.21
C VAL A 53 9.88 12.30 -28.99
N GLN A 54 10.64 13.05 -29.77
CA GLN A 54 12.07 13.26 -29.52
C GLN A 54 12.28 13.88 -28.15
N LEU A 55 13.19 13.31 -27.35
CA LEU A 55 13.42 13.72 -25.97
C LEU A 55 13.69 15.23 -25.84
N GLN A 56 14.50 15.76 -26.73
CA GLN A 56 14.88 17.18 -26.76
C GLN A 56 13.78 18.11 -27.31
N SER A 57 12.73 17.55 -27.93
CA SER A 57 11.59 18.32 -28.47
C SER A 57 10.37 18.26 -27.53
N LEU A 58 10.42 17.48 -26.45
CA LEU A 58 9.34 17.39 -25.50
C LEU A 58 9.17 18.71 -24.76
N ASN A 59 7.95 19.23 -24.74
CA ASN A 59 7.61 20.49 -24.08
C ASN A 59 6.42 20.40 -23.14
N ALA A 60 6.23 21.41 -22.29
CA ALA A 60 5.18 21.45 -21.29
C ALA A 60 3.77 21.38 -21.88
N ALA A 61 3.53 21.96 -23.06
CA ALA A 61 2.21 21.92 -23.71
C ALA A 61 1.82 20.48 -24.09
N GLN A 62 2.75 19.69 -24.64
CA GLN A 62 2.53 18.27 -24.95
C GLN A 62 2.26 17.45 -23.69
N ILE A 63 2.98 17.75 -22.60
CA ILE A 63 2.81 17.07 -21.31
C ILE A 63 1.43 17.42 -20.72
N ASN A 64 1.01 18.68 -20.74
CA ASN A 64 -0.32 19.09 -20.24
C ASN A 64 -1.45 18.48 -21.07
N ALA A 65 -1.34 18.45 -22.41
CA ALA A 65 -2.30 17.76 -23.26
C ALA A 65 -2.39 16.24 -22.93
N HIS A 66 -1.26 15.63 -22.62
CA HIS A 66 -1.22 14.23 -22.18
C HIS A 66 -1.96 14.03 -20.85
N TYR A 67 -1.77 14.91 -19.84
CA TYR A 67 -2.50 14.81 -18.58
C TYR A 67 -4.02 14.97 -18.76
N ALA A 68 -4.45 15.91 -19.62
CA ALA A 68 -5.87 16.07 -19.95
C ALA A 68 -6.46 14.79 -20.53
N ARG A 69 -5.73 14.13 -21.44
CA ARG A 69 -6.15 12.84 -22.01
C ARG A 69 -6.16 11.73 -20.98
N LEU A 70 -5.18 11.63 -20.08
CA LEU A 70 -5.19 10.64 -19.01
C LEU A 70 -6.39 10.79 -18.08
N LEU A 71 -6.83 12.04 -17.81
CA LEU A 71 -8.01 12.31 -17.00
C LEU A 71 -9.32 11.93 -17.69
N SER A 72 -9.39 11.95 -19.02
CA SER A 72 -10.61 11.58 -19.78
C SER A 72 -10.65 10.13 -20.19
N GLU A 73 -9.52 9.54 -20.62
CA GLU A 73 -9.44 8.26 -21.31
C GLU A 73 -8.32 7.34 -20.82
N GLY A 74 -7.68 7.67 -19.71
CA GLY A 74 -6.42 7.04 -19.28
C GLY A 74 -6.51 5.63 -18.72
N ARG A 75 -7.69 5.04 -18.57
CA ARG A 75 -7.82 3.65 -18.06
C ARG A 75 -7.31 2.65 -19.07
N VAL A 76 -6.41 1.79 -18.64
CA VAL A 76 -5.88 0.67 -19.46
C VAL A 76 -6.93 -0.42 -19.63
N HIS A 77 -7.76 -0.65 -18.63
CA HIS A 77 -8.86 -1.61 -18.65
C HIS A 77 -10.18 -0.91 -18.32
N GLY A 78 -11.15 -1.02 -19.21
CA GLY A 78 -12.46 -0.37 -19.09
C GLY A 78 -12.52 1.03 -19.69
N VAL A 79 -13.63 1.73 -19.45
CA VAL A 79 -13.92 3.06 -20.00
C VAL A 79 -13.63 4.14 -18.94
N GLY A 80 -13.12 5.30 -19.39
CA GLY A 80 -12.96 6.50 -18.58
C GLY A 80 -11.52 6.87 -18.26
N GLY A 81 -11.36 7.93 -17.48
CA GLY A 81 -10.08 8.52 -17.14
C GLY A 81 -9.46 7.97 -15.86
N LEU A 82 -8.22 8.36 -15.63
CA LEU A 82 -7.51 8.12 -14.38
C LEU A 82 -7.92 9.14 -13.30
N SER A 83 -7.73 8.77 -12.04
CA SER A 83 -7.87 9.74 -10.96
C SER A 83 -6.79 10.82 -11.02
N PRO A 84 -7.05 12.05 -10.54
CA PRO A 84 -6.04 13.11 -10.44
C PRO A 84 -4.76 12.64 -9.71
N ASN A 85 -4.90 11.85 -8.64
CA ASN A 85 -3.75 11.28 -7.92
C ASN A 85 -2.90 10.35 -8.79
N THR A 86 -3.53 9.51 -9.63
CA THR A 86 -2.79 8.64 -10.55
C THR A 86 -2.02 9.46 -11.58
N VAL A 87 -2.66 10.49 -12.17
CA VAL A 87 -1.99 11.39 -13.10
C VAL A 87 -0.84 12.14 -12.43
N HIS A 88 -1.01 12.54 -11.17
CA HIS A 88 0.08 13.14 -10.38
C HIS A 88 1.27 12.17 -10.18
N HIS A 89 1.01 10.89 -9.98
CA HIS A 89 2.08 9.88 -9.93
C HIS A 89 2.79 9.72 -11.29
N VAL A 90 2.05 9.73 -12.41
CA VAL A 90 2.63 9.72 -13.76
C VAL A 90 3.54 10.94 -13.96
N HIS A 91 3.07 12.14 -13.55
CA HIS A 91 3.87 13.36 -13.56
C HIS A 91 5.15 13.21 -12.74
N ALA A 92 5.06 12.70 -11.50
CA ALA A 92 6.21 12.56 -10.62
C ALA A 92 7.29 11.64 -11.22
N VAL A 93 6.88 10.56 -11.90
CA VAL A 93 7.80 9.64 -12.61
C VAL A 93 8.45 10.35 -13.81
N LEU A 94 7.65 11.00 -14.66
CA LEU A 94 8.16 11.74 -15.81
C LEU A 94 9.11 12.87 -15.37
N HIS A 95 8.71 13.67 -14.39
CA HIS A 95 9.52 14.76 -13.85
C HIS A 95 10.87 14.25 -13.31
N ARG A 96 10.86 13.12 -12.57
CA ARG A 96 12.10 12.49 -12.10
C ARG A 96 12.97 12.03 -13.27
N ALA A 97 12.41 11.34 -14.26
CA ALA A 97 13.15 10.85 -15.41
C ALA A 97 13.79 11.99 -16.21
N LEU A 98 13.04 13.08 -16.48
CA LEU A 98 13.57 14.24 -17.20
C LEU A 98 14.60 15.05 -16.36
N ARG A 99 14.44 15.10 -15.04
CA ARG A 99 15.47 15.67 -14.14
C ARG A 99 16.77 14.86 -14.23
N ASP A 100 16.68 13.54 -14.23
CA ASP A 100 17.84 12.67 -14.37
C ASP A 100 18.45 12.82 -15.78
N ALA A 101 17.63 13.02 -16.84
CA ALA A 101 18.08 13.35 -18.19
C ALA A 101 18.90 14.66 -18.25
N VAL A 102 18.45 15.69 -17.53
CA VAL A 102 19.22 16.96 -17.40
C VAL A 102 20.55 16.70 -16.68
N LYS A 103 20.53 15.99 -15.55
CA LYS A 103 21.73 15.64 -14.78
C LYS A 103 22.75 14.84 -15.61
N TRP A 104 22.28 14.00 -16.52
CA TRP A 104 23.13 13.15 -17.38
C TRP A 104 23.50 13.78 -18.70
N GLY A 105 23.10 15.04 -18.96
CA GLY A 105 23.48 15.80 -20.17
C GLY A 105 22.68 15.46 -21.43
N TYR A 106 21.53 14.78 -21.31
CA TYR A 106 20.61 14.52 -22.42
C TYR A 106 19.69 15.70 -22.71
N LEU A 107 19.39 16.53 -21.71
CA LEU A 107 18.53 17.71 -21.79
C LEU A 107 19.19 18.93 -21.14
N GLN A 108 18.83 20.13 -21.59
CA GLN A 108 19.20 21.40 -20.94
C GLN A 108 18.24 21.72 -19.80
N THR A 109 16.94 21.46 -19.99
CA THR A 109 15.88 21.79 -19.04
C THR A 109 14.89 20.66 -18.91
N ASN A 110 14.21 20.59 -17.77
CA ASN A 110 13.16 19.62 -17.51
C ASN A 110 11.78 20.19 -17.92
N ALA A 111 11.25 19.76 -19.05
CA ALA A 111 9.96 20.21 -19.55
C ALA A 111 8.79 19.91 -18.58
N ALA A 112 8.89 18.84 -17.77
CA ALA A 112 7.86 18.52 -16.80
C ALA A 112 7.86 19.48 -15.59
N ALA A 113 8.94 20.24 -15.35
CA ALA A 113 8.95 21.25 -14.31
C ALA A 113 8.07 22.49 -14.65
N CYS A 114 7.78 22.69 -15.93
CA CYS A 114 6.91 23.76 -16.43
C CYS A 114 5.50 23.25 -16.80
N ALA A 115 5.20 21.98 -16.55
CA ALA A 115 3.89 21.39 -16.78
C ALA A 115 3.02 21.50 -15.52
N ASP A 116 1.69 21.54 -15.72
CA ASP A 116 0.69 21.70 -14.68
C ASP A 116 -0.03 20.38 -14.42
N PRO A 117 0.47 19.51 -13.54
CA PRO A 117 -0.23 18.30 -13.17
C PRO A 117 -1.55 18.66 -12.46
N PRO A 118 -2.60 17.82 -12.59
CA PRO A 118 -3.84 18.07 -11.89
C PRO A 118 -3.57 18.18 -10.41
N ARG A 119 -4.23 19.12 -9.75
CA ARG A 119 -4.13 19.22 -8.30
C ARG A 119 -4.57 17.88 -7.69
N SER A 120 -3.71 17.30 -6.86
CA SER A 120 -4.14 16.19 -6.02
C SER A 120 -5.38 16.68 -5.27
N SER A 121 -6.49 15.98 -5.38
CA SER A 121 -7.64 16.26 -4.54
C SER A 121 -7.26 15.88 -3.11
N ALA A 122 -6.48 16.76 -2.49
CA ALA A 122 -6.24 16.74 -1.05
C ALA A 122 -7.48 17.26 -0.30
N GLN A 123 -8.69 17.00 -0.81
CA GLN A 123 -9.83 16.92 0.05
C GLN A 123 -9.53 15.74 0.98
N HIS A 124 -9.44 16.01 2.27
CA HIS A 124 -9.51 15.02 3.33
C HIS A 124 -10.83 14.26 3.13
N THR A 125 -10.88 13.39 2.13
CA THR A 125 -11.96 12.45 2.01
C THR A 125 -11.80 11.56 3.23
N GLU A 126 -12.74 11.66 4.16
CA GLU A 126 -12.78 10.78 5.32
C GLU A 126 -12.51 9.36 4.84
N LEU A 127 -11.49 8.74 5.41
CA LEU A 127 -11.15 7.37 5.03
C LEU A 127 -12.33 6.48 5.41
N PRO A 128 -12.87 5.68 4.50
CA PRO A 128 -13.97 4.79 4.83
C PRO A 128 -13.49 3.79 5.89
N VAL A 129 -14.06 3.89 7.07
CA VAL A 129 -13.81 3.03 8.23
C VAL A 129 -15.11 2.44 8.74
N TRP A 130 -15.05 1.31 9.39
CA TRP A 130 -16.20 0.70 10.05
C TRP A 130 -16.33 1.14 11.50
N SER A 131 -17.57 1.15 11.99
CA SER A 131 -17.87 1.19 13.42
C SER A 131 -17.47 -0.14 14.10
N GLU A 132 -17.54 -0.17 15.44
CA GLU A 132 -17.31 -1.38 16.24
C GLU A 132 -18.31 -2.47 15.87
N GLU A 133 -19.60 -2.12 15.71
CA GLU A 133 -20.68 -3.03 15.35
C GLU A 133 -20.48 -3.61 13.94
N GLN A 134 -20.05 -2.78 12.98
CA GLN A 134 -19.78 -3.22 11.61
C GLN A 134 -18.58 -4.16 11.54
N LEU A 135 -17.52 -3.87 12.30
CA LEU A 135 -16.36 -4.76 12.41
C LEU A 135 -16.76 -6.11 13.06
N HIS A 136 -17.55 -6.07 14.14
CA HIS A 136 -18.07 -7.26 14.79
C HIS A 136 -18.96 -8.08 13.84
N ALA A 137 -19.88 -7.43 13.13
CA ALA A 137 -20.75 -8.09 12.15
C ALA A 137 -19.93 -8.74 11.02
N PHE A 138 -18.89 -8.10 10.52
CA PHE A 138 -17.99 -8.69 9.52
C PHE A 138 -17.31 -9.95 10.06
N LEU A 139 -16.66 -9.86 11.23
CA LEU A 139 -15.95 -10.99 11.81
C LEU A 139 -16.89 -12.17 12.10
N GLY A 140 -18.09 -11.90 12.60
CA GLY A 140 -19.12 -12.92 12.79
C GLY A 140 -19.56 -13.59 11.48
N SER A 141 -19.73 -12.82 10.40
CA SER A 141 -20.14 -13.35 9.09
C SER A 141 -19.10 -14.25 8.41
N VAL A 142 -17.83 -14.17 8.81
CA VAL A 142 -16.74 -14.95 8.23
C VAL A 142 -16.12 -15.97 9.21
N GLN A 143 -16.69 -16.13 10.39
CA GLN A 143 -16.14 -16.96 11.47
C GLN A 143 -15.88 -18.41 11.04
N GLU A 144 -16.81 -18.99 10.28
CA GLU A 144 -16.72 -20.37 9.80
C GLU A 144 -15.83 -20.52 8.54
N GLN A 145 -15.29 -19.41 8.04
CA GLN A 145 -14.47 -19.48 6.82
C GLN A 145 -13.02 -19.83 7.14
N ARG A 146 -12.39 -20.61 6.25
CA ARG A 146 -11.00 -21.04 6.39
C ARG A 146 -10.04 -19.88 6.63
N LEU A 147 -10.26 -18.73 6.04
CA LEU A 147 -9.40 -17.55 6.17
C LEU A 147 -9.85 -16.60 7.31
N TYR A 148 -10.77 -17.00 8.19
CA TYR A 148 -11.14 -16.23 9.36
C TYR A 148 -9.92 -15.77 10.19
N PRO A 149 -8.91 -16.62 10.47
CA PRO A 149 -7.72 -16.21 11.19
C PRO A 149 -6.98 -15.04 10.57
N LEU A 150 -6.93 -14.94 9.23
CA LEU A 150 -6.34 -13.82 8.52
C LEU A 150 -7.15 -12.53 8.72
N TRP A 151 -8.48 -12.61 8.60
CA TRP A 151 -9.35 -11.43 8.77
C TRP A 151 -9.28 -10.88 10.19
N ARG A 152 -9.36 -11.77 11.19
CA ARG A 152 -9.21 -11.40 12.60
C ARG A 152 -7.83 -10.80 12.87
N PHE A 153 -6.76 -11.44 12.41
CA PHE A 153 -5.40 -10.92 12.57
C PHE A 153 -5.25 -9.51 12.01
N LEU A 154 -5.74 -9.26 10.78
CA LEU A 154 -5.70 -7.94 10.16
C LEU A 154 -6.50 -6.89 10.95
N ALA A 155 -7.70 -7.27 11.42
CA ALA A 155 -8.58 -6.40 12.19
C ALA A 155 -8.00 -6.03 13.56
N MET A 156 -7.41 -6.99 14.29
CA MET A 156 -6.94 -6.80 15.67
C MET A 156 -5.49 -6.25 15.75
N THR A 157 -4.72 -6.30 14.67
CA THR A 157 -3.33 -5.81 14.67
C THR A 157 -3.13 -4.55 13.86
N GLY A 158 -4.02 -4.25 12.92
CA GLY A 158 -3.85 -3.17 11.94
C GLY A 158 -2.66 -3.38 11.00
N CYS A 159 -2.17 -4.62 10.84
CA CYS A 159 -1.08 -4.94 9.93
C CYS A 159 -1.43 -4.63 8.48
N ARG A 160 -0.42 -4.29 7.66
CA ARG A 160 -0.62 -4.18 6.22
C ARG A 160 -0.88 -5.58 5.63
N ARG A 161 -1.69 -5.65 4.57
CA ARG A 161 -1.99 -6.90 3.85
C ARG A 161 -0.73 -7.72 3.57
N GLY A 162 0.28 -7.10 2.97
CA GLY A 162 1.54 -7.79 2.63
C GLY A 162 2.32 -8.26 3.86
N GLU A 163 2.25 -7.55 4.99
CA GLU A 163 2.88 -7.96 6.25
C GLU A 163 2.20 -9.23 6.80
N ALA A 164 0.87 -9.28 6.83
CA ALA A 164 0.13 -10.46 7.25
C ALA A 164 0.39 -11.67 6.34
N LEU A 165 0.35 -11.48 5.02
CA LEU A 165 0.62 -12.56 4.06
C LEU A 165 2.09 -13.02 4.04
N GLY A 166 3.01 -12.16 4.48
CA GLY A 166 4.43 -12.47 4.64
C GLY A 166 4.78 -13.15 5.96
N LEU A 167 3.82 -13.27 6.91
CA LEU A 167 4.06 -13.82 8.22
C LEU A 167 4.39 -15.30 8.16
N THR A 168 5.42 -15.72 8.92
CA THR A 168 5.82 -17.12 9.08
C THR A 168 5.64 -17.56 10.52
N TRP A 169 5.53 -18.87 10.77
CA TRP A 169 5.37 -19.41 12.11
C TRP A 169 6.48 -18.96 13.09
N PRO A 170 7.78 -18.92 12.72
CA PRO A 170 8.85 -18.38 13.58
C PRO A 170 8.71 -16.90 13.94
N ASP A 171 7.82 -16.14 13.31
CA ASP A 171 7.54 -14.74 13.68
C ASP A 171 6.53 -14.62 14.82
N LEU A 172 5.84 -15.73 15.18
CA LEU A 172 4.84 -15.81 16.22
C LEU A 172 5.42 -16.40 17.51
N ASP A 173 5.31 -15.68 18.59
CA ASP A 173 5.46 -16.19 19.94
C ASP A 173 4.04 -16.42 20.51
N ILE A 174 3.50 -17.61 20.26
CA ILE A 174 2.13 -17.98 20.63
C ILE A 174 1.96 -17.99 22.16
N GLU A 175 2.96 -18.47 22.91
CA GLU A 175 2.90 -18.53 24.37
C GLU A 175 3.04 -17.13 25.00
N GLY A 176 3.92 -16.29 24.45
CA GLY A 176 4.06 -14.91 24.87
C GLY A 176 3.01 -13.94 24.29
N GLY A 177 2.08 -14.44 23.45
CA GLY A 177 1.02 -13.62 22.82
C GLY A 177 1.57 -12.47 22.00
N ARG A 178 2.58 -12.72 21.15
CA ARG A 178 3.27 -11.66 20.39
C ARG A 178 3.55 -12.08 18.96
N VAL A 179 3.61 -11.08 18.06
CA VAL A 179 4.03 -11.26 16.68
C VAL A 179 5.08 -10.25 16.27
N ALA A 180 6.14 -10.71 15.61
CA ALA A 180 7.20 -9.88 15.06
C ALA A 180 6.95 -9.62 13.57
N ILE A 181 6.66 -8.38 13.20
CA ILE A 181 6.54 -7.99 11.79
C ILE A 181 7.95 -7.71 11.25
N ARG A 182 8.44 -8.58 10.37
CA ARG A 182 9.82 -8.53 9.83
C ARG A 182 9.88 -8.41 8.32
N ARG A 183 8.80 -8.80 7.62
CA ARG A 183 8.73 -8.90 6.16
C ARG A 183 7.34 -8.59 5.63
N ALA A 184 7.26 -8.45 4.32
CA ALA A 184 5.99 -8.34 3.60
C ALA A 184 6.06 -9.12 2.29
N LEU A 185 4.97 -9.80 1.93
CA LEU A 185 4.79 -10.46 0.65
C LEU A 185 4.12 -9.48 -0.32
N VAL A 186 4.78 -9.19 -1.43
CA VAL A 186 4.30 -8.23 -2.44
C VAL A 186 4.48 -8.80 -3.85
N PRO A 187 3.57 -8.52 -4.79
CA PRO A 187 3.78 -8.85 -6.19
C PRO A 187 4.78 -7.87 -6.82
N ILE A 188 5.78 -8.41 -7.52
CA ILE A 188 6.76 -7.67 -8.32
C ILE A 188 6.85 -8.38 -9.67
N ASP A 189 6.53 -7.69 -10.75
CA ASP A 189 6.55 -8.21 -12.12
C ASP A 189 5.86 -9.60 -12.24
N GLY A 190 4.68 -9.73 -11.62
CA GLY A 190 3.86 -10.94 -11.65
C GLY A 190 4.32 -12.07 -10.71
N ARG A 191 5.42 -11.90 -9.97
CA ARG A 191 5.91 -12.89 -8.99
C ARG A 191 5.70 -12.40 -7.57
N LEU A 192 5.40 -13.31 -6.66
CA LEU A 192 5.35 -12.99 -5.23
C LEU A 192 6.77 -12.94 -4.68
N CYS A 193 7.13 -11.77 -4.14
CA CYS A 193 8.44 -11.52 -3.58
C CYS A 193 8.33 -11.14 -2.11
N GLU A 194 9.22 -11.69 -1.30
CA GLU A 194 9.40 -11.25 0.06
C GLU A 194 10.25 -9.98 0.10
N THR A 195 9.80 -8.97 0.81
CA THR A 195 10.51 -7.71 0.97
C THR A 195 10.60 -7.32 2.44
N GLU A 196 11.67 -6.65 2.79
CA GLU A 196 11.79 -6.04 4.12
C GLU A 196 10.89 -4.79 4.23
N PRO A 197 10.42 -4.45 5.44
CA PRO A 197 9.71 -3.21 5.68
C PRO A 197 10.51 -1.99 5.21
N LYS A 198 9.80 -0.98 4.68
CA LYS A 198 10.42 0.23 4.10
C LYS A 198 11.26 1.06 5.12
N THR A 199 10.97 0.93 6.41
CA THR A 199 11.62 1.71 7.48
C THR A 199 12.01 0.80 8.65
N LYS A 200 12.97 1.24 9.46
CA LYS A 200 13.32 0.56 10.72
C LYS A 200 12.11 0.36 11.63
N ARG A 201 11.16 1.31 11.67
CA ARG A 201 9.89 1.22 12.43
C ARG A 201 8.89 0.23 11.83
N GLY A 202 9.09 -0.19 10.59
CA GLY A 202 8.32 -1.28 9.99
C GLY A 202 8.58 -2.63 10.65
N ARG A 203 9.81 -2.85 11.17
CA ARG A 203 10.13 -3.99 12.03
C ARG A 203 9.64 -3.68 13.44
N ARG A 204 8.65 -4.39 13.91
CA ARG A 204 7.99 -4.14 15.18
C ARG A 204 7.43 -5.41 15.79
N LEU A 205 7.30 -5.39 17.12
CA LEU A 205 6.62 -6.42 17.89
C LEU A 205 5.22 -5.91 18.26
N ILE A 206 4.20 -6.74 18.06
CA ILE A 206 2.81 -6.42 18.37
C ILE A 206 2.29 -7.47 19.35
N ALA A 207 1.73 -7.03 20.47
CA ALA A 207 1.01 -7.91 21.39
C ALA A 207 -0.35 -8.31 20.78
N LEU A 208 -0.71 -9.58 20.91
CA LEU A 208 -1.97 -10.16 20.47
C LEU A 208 -2.92 -10.32 21.64
N ASP A 209 -4.20 -10.16 21.41
CA ASP A 209 -5.25 -10.52 22.37
C ASP A 209 -5.41 -12.04 22.46
N ALA A 210 -5.96 -12.51 23.58
CA ALA A 210 -6.10 -13.93 23.89
C ALA A 210 -6.89 -14.71 22.84
N GLU A 211 -7.96 -14.11 22.30
CA GLU A 211 -8.79 -14.74 21.26
C GLU A 211 -8.06 -14.84 19.92
N THR A 212 -7.28 -13.80 19.53
CA THR A 212 -6.43 -13.87 18.33
C THR A 212 -5.36 -14.97 18.49
N VAL A 213 -4.80 -15.15 19.68
CA VAL A 213 -3.86 -16.24 19.98
C VAL A 213 -4.56 -17.61 19.84
N ALA A 214 -5.77 -17.78 20.39
CA ALA A 214 -6.53 -19.01 20.27
C ALA A 214 -6.81 -19.37 18.81
N VAL A 215 -7.29 -18.40 18.02
CA VAL A 215 -7.58 -18.58 16.59
C VAL A 215 -6.30 -18.94 15.80
N LEU A 216 -5.14 -18.40 16.17
CA LEU A 216 -3.88 -18.76 15.51
C LEU A 216 -3.39 -20.15 15.90
N ARG A 217 -3.65 -20.63 17.12
CA ARG A 217 -3.42 -22.04 17.51
C ARG A 217 -4.29 -23.01 16.71
N GLU A 218 -5.56 -22.69 16.54
CA GLU A 218 -6.48 -23.48 15.71
C GLU A 218 -6.02 -23.50 14.24
N GLN A 219 -5.53 -22.34 13.73
CA GLN A 219 -4.93 -22.26 12.41
C GLN A 219 -3.73 -23.19 12.25
N ALA A 220 -2.83 -23.26 13.23
CA ALA A 220 -1.69 -24.17 13.22
C ALA A 220 -2.13 -25.64 13.17
N THR A 221 -3.10 -26.00 14.01
CA THR A 221 -3.67 -27.38 14.05
C THR A 221 -4.31 -27.75 12.72
N ARG A 222 -5.11 -26.86 12.14
CA ARG A 222 -5.73 -27.07 10.83
C ARG A 222 -4.70 -27.22 9.72
N GLN A 223 -3.70 -26.36 9.67
CA GLN A 223 -2.66 -26.40 8.64
C GLN A 223 -1.85 -27.70 8.72
N LEU A 224 -1.57 -28.21 9.94
CA LEU A 224 -0.92 -29.51 10.11
C LEU A 224 -1.81 -30.65 9.60
N ALA A 225 -3.11 -30.62 9.84
CA ALA A 225 -4.03 -31.62 9.30
C ALA A 225 -4.14 -31.58 7.77
N GLU A 226 -4.18 -30.36 7.16
CA GLU A 226 -4.13 -30.17 5.71
C GLU A 226 -2.83 -30.74 5.12
N GLN A 227 -1.70 -30.47 5.76
CA GLN A 227 -0.38 -31.01 5.37
C GLN A 227 -0.34 -32.54 5.42
N GLN A 228 -0.86 -33.14 6.48
CA GLN A 228 -0.93 -34.58 6.61
C GLN A 228 -1.84 -35.24 5.57
N ALA A 229 -2.94 -34.58 5.22
CA ALA A 229 -3.90 -35.08 4.23
C ALA A 229 -3.35 -35.03 2.81
N LEU A 230 -2.57 -34.00 2.48
CA LEU A 230 -1.97 -33.81 1.13
C LEU A 230 -0.61 -34.51 0.96
N GLY A 231 0.10 -34.81 2.04
CA GLY A 231 1.40 -35.49 1.98
C GLY A 231 2.38 -34.73 1.05
N ASP A 232 2.85 -35.43 0.03
CA ASP A 232 3.86 -34.89 -0.93
C ASP A 232 3.30 -33.77 -1.83
N GLU A 233 1.99 -33.60 -1.92
CA GLU A 233 1.35 -32.50 -2.67
C GLU A 233 1.35 -31.19 -1.88
N TRP A 234 1.70 -31.22 -0.59
CA TRP A 234 1.76 -30.03 0.24
C TRP A 234 2.93 -29.12 -0.16
N ILE A 235 2.62 -27.85 -0.40
CA ILE A 235 3.61 -26.80 -0.66
C ILE A 235 4.03 -26.15 0.66
N ASP A 236 5.17 -26.53 1.21
CA ASP A 236 5.68 -25.91 2.43
C ASP A 236 6.22 -24.49 2.16
N SER A 237 5.35 -23.53 2.27
CA SER A 237 5.72 -22.11 2.16
C SER A 237 6.19 -21.50 3.49
N GLY A 238 6.09 -22.20 4.60
CA GLY A 238 6.38 -21.73 5.97
C GLY A 238 5.46 -20.61 6.46
N ARG A 239 4.40 -20.27 5.71
CA ARG A 239 3.50 -19.14 6.03
C ARG A 239 2.42 -19.53 7.03
N VAL A 240 2.00 -18.55 7.83
CA VAL A 240 0.87 -18.70 8.75
C VAL A 240 -0.45 -18.78 7.99
N PHE A 241 -0.59 -17.95 6.95
CA PHE A 241 -1.80 -17.89 6.11
C PHE A 241 -1.48 -18.39 4.70
N THR A 242 -2.05 -19.54 4.35
CA THR A 242 -1.81 -20.24 3.07
C THR A 242 -3.12 -20.55 2.35
N ALA A 243 -3.03 -20.98 1.11
CA ALA A 243 -4.07 -21.73 0.43
C ALA A 243 -4.20 -23.15 1.04
N GLU A 244 -5.20 -23.92 0.63
CA GLU A 244 -5.47 -25.27 1.17
C GLU A 244 -4.33 -26.26 0.89
N ASP A 245 -3.57 -26.02 -0.18
CA ASP A 245 -2.40 -26.78 -0.58
C ASP A 245 -1.07 -26.28 0.03
N GLY A 246 -1.12 -25.33 0.97
CA GLY A 246 0.06 -24.72 1.58
C GLY A 246 0.71 -23.59 0.78
N ALA A 247 0.25 -23.31 -0.45
CA ALA A 247 0.81 -22.28 -1.29
C ALA A 247 0.58 -20.86 -0.74
N GLN A 248 1.43 -19.94 -1.15
CA GLN A 248 1.32 -18.53 -0.78
C GLN A 248 0.05 -17.89 -1.34
N LEU A 249 -0.64 -17.12 -0.51
CA LEU A 249 -1.81 -16.36 -0.92
C LEU A 249 -1.42 -15.12 -1.73
N HIS A 250 -2.01 -14.97 -2.91
CA HIS A 250 -1.76 -13.80 -3.75
C HIS A 250 -2.47 -12.56 -3.18
N PRO A 251 -1.76 -11.45 -2.88
CA PRO A 251 -2.34 -10.28 -2.21
C PRO A 251 -3.58 -9.70 -2.91
N GLU A 252 -3.61 -9.67 -4.25
CA GLU A 252 -4.75 -9.13 -4.98
C GLU A 252 -5.98 -10.04 -4.91
N ARG A 253 -5.78 -11.37 -4.93
CA ARG A 253 -6.88 -12.33 -4.74
C ARG A 253 -7.51 -12.18 -3.36
N ILE A 254 -6.70 -11.96 -2.33
CA ILE A 254 -7.17 -11.70 -0.97
C ILE A 254 -7.95 -10.39 -0.89
N SER A 255 -7.51 -9.31 -1.55
CA SER A 255 -8.29 -8.08 -1.60
C SER A 255 -9.61 -8.23 -2.38
N ALA A 256 -9.61 -9.03 -3.44
CA ALA A 256 -10.83 -9.33 -4.20
C ALA A 256 -11.81 -10.19 -3.36
N LEU A 257 -11.29 -11.18 -2.64
CA LEU A 257 -12.09 -12.00 -1.73
C LEU A 257 -12.70 -11.14 -0.62
N PHE A 258 -11.92 -10.29 0.03
CA PHE A 258 -12.41 -9.37 1.06
C PHE A 258 -13.58 -8.51 0.56
N ARG A 259 -13.45 -7.87 -0.62
CA ARG A 259 -14.53 -7.07 -1.20
C ARG A 259 -15.81 -7.88 -1.41
N ARG A 260 -15.69 -9.12 -1.88
CA ARG A 260 -16.84 -10.02 -2.05
C ARG A 260 -17.48 -10.35 -0.72
N LEU A 261 -16.70 -10.65 0.32
CA LEU A 261 -17.20 -10.94 1.67
C LEU A 261 -17.93 -9.74 2.28
N VAL A 262 -17.39 -8.54 2.13
CA VAL A 262 -18.04 -7.28 2.57
C VAL A 262 -19.39 -7.09 1.88
N THR A 263 -19.46 -7.34 0.57
CA THR A 263 -20.73 -7.26 -0.18
C THR A 263 -21.73 -8.31 0.29
N THR A 264 -21.28 -9.55 0.51
CA THR A 264 -22.16 -10.64 1.01
C THR A 264 -22.68 -10.35 2.42
N ALA A 265 -21.87 -9.71 3.28
CA ALA A 265 -22.28 -9.30 4.61
C ALA A 265 -23.14 -8.03 4.63
N ALA A 266 -23.46 -7.45 3.48
CA ALA A 266 -24.22 -6.20 3.32
C ALA A 266 -23.66 -5.02 4.13
N LEU A 267 -22.32 -4.96 4.28
CA LEU A 267 -21.63 -3.92 5.02
C LEU A 267 -21.20 -2.76 4.10
N PRO A 268 -21.01 -1.54 4.65
CA PRO A 268 -20.46 -0.43 3.89
C PRO A 268 -19.13 -0.81 3.23
N PRO A 269 -18.93 -0.51 1.94
CA PRO A 269 -17.74 -0.94 1.22
C PRO A 269 -16.50 -0.20 1.71
N ILE A 270 -15.50 -0.96 2.17
CA ILE A 270 -14.16 -0.47 2.44
C ILE A 270 -13.12 -1.30 1.67
N PRO A 271 -11.98 -0.75 1.27
CA PRO A 271 -10.87 -1.56 0.78
C PRO A 271 -10.29 -2.40 1.93
N LEU A 272 -9.58 -3.50 1.62
CA LEU A 272 -8.94 -4.32 2.66
C LEU A 272 -8.03 -3.50 3.59
N HIS A 273 -7.37 -2.46 3.06
CA HIS A 273 -6.57 -1.54 3.87
C HIS A 273 -7.43 -0.70 4.84
N GLY A 274 -8.74 -0.59 4.57
CA GLY A 274 -9.71 0.02 5.47
C GLY A 274 -9.83 -0.67 6.83
N LEU A 275 -9.57 -1.99 6.94
CA LEU A 275 -9.48 -2.66 8.25
C LEU A 275 -8.39 -2.05 9.15
N ARG A 276 -7.26 -1.67 8.56
CA ARG A 276 -6.20 -0.98 9.29
C ARG A 276 -6.62 0.42 9.73
N HIS A 277 -7.36 1.14 8.88
CA HIS A 277 -7.91 2.44 9.25
C HIS A 277 -8.98 2.29 10.34
N THR A 278 -9.86 1.30 10.23
CA THR A 278 -10.83 0.93 11.25
C THR A 278 -10.15 0.64 12.59
N TYR A 279 -9.13 -0.23 12.61
CA TYR A 279 -8.34 -0.51 13.81
C TYR A 279 -7.80 0.78 14.46
N ALA A 280 -7.20 1.66 13.67
CA ALA A 280 -6.59 2.88 14.19
C ALA A 280 -7.64 3.86 14.73
N SER A 281 -8.75 4.07 13.99
CA SER A 281 -9.85 4.96 14.40
C SER A 281 -10.51 4.46 15.70
N LEU A 282 -10.83 3.17 15.76
CA LEU A 282 -11.44 2.58 16.96
C LEU A 282 -10.50 2.63 18.17
N ALA A 283 -9.20 2.33 17.97
CA ALA A 283 -8.22 2.39 19.05
C ALA A 283 -8.08 3.82 19.61
N LEU A 284 -8.01 4.83 18.73
CA LEU A 284 -7.94 6.23 19.15
C LEU A 284 -9.25 6.70 19.81
N ALA A 285 -10.41 6.33 19.26
CA ALA A 285 -11.71 6.63 19.85
C ALA A 285 -11.90 6.02 21.24
N LYS A 286 -11.27 4.87 21.54
CA LYS A 286 -11.22 4.26 22.88
C LYS A 286 -10.10 4.80 23.76
N GLY A 287 -9.49 5.93 23.43
CA GLY A 287 -8.47 6.59 24.24
C GLY A 287 -7.08 5.93 24.23
N VAL A 288 -6.80 5.00 23.31
CA VAL A 288 -5.45 4.43 23.19
C VAL A 288 -4.49 5.51 22.72
N ASN A 289 -3.40 5.68 23.46
CA ASN A 289 -2.39 6.70 23.15
C ASN A 289 -1.90 6.61 21.69
N ALA A 290 -1.94 7.73 20.97
CA ALA A 290 -1.57 7.82 19.57
C ALA A 290 -0.15 7.32 19.26
N ALA A 291 0.81 7.43 20.22
CA ALA A 291 2.15 6.89 20.05
C ALA A 291 2.16 5.35 20.06
N ILE A 292 1.27 4.72 20.85
CA ILE A 292 1.08 3.27 20.86
C ILE A 292 0.48 2.81 19.54
N VAL A 293 -0.60 3.47 19.09
CA VAL A 293 -1.24 3.17 17.80
C VAL A 293 -0.24 3.34 16.65
N SER A 294 0.49 4.46 16.60
CA SER A 294 1.52 4.73 15.60
C SER A 294 2.59 3.63 15.56
N ARG A 295 3.08 3.19 16.73
CA ARG A 295 4.08 2.11 16.86
C ARG A 295 3.52 0.77 16.39
N ARG A 296 2.30 0.38 16.79
CA ARG A 296 1.65 -0.87 16.36
C ARG A 296 1.44 -0.89 14.84
N LEU A 297 1.07 0.23 14.26
CA LEU A 297 0.90 0.38 12.82
C LEU A 297 2.24 0.45 12.06
N GLY A 298 3.34 0.84 12.70
CA GLY A 298 4.63 1.07 12.04
C GLY A 298 4.61 2.30 11.14
N HIS A 299 3.99 3.39 11.62
CA HIS A 299 4.06 4.69 10.98
C HIS A 299 5.42 5.35 11.23
N ALA A 300 5.87 6.21 10.31
CA ALA A 300 7.15 6.89 10.41
C ALA A 300 7.16 7.89 11.58
N THR A 301 6.04 8.57 11.84
CA THR A 301 5.88 9.57 12.91
C THR A 301 4.50 9.44 13.56
N VAL A 302 4.38 9.91 14.81
CA VAL A 302 3.09 10.02 15.49
C VAL A 302 2.23 11.09 14.83
N ALA A 303 2.84 12.20 14.39
CA ALA A 303 2.16 13.26 13.65
C ALA A 303 1.39 12.72 12.43
N PHE A 304 2.02 11.82 11.65
CA PHE A 304 1.34 11.17 10.52
C PHE A 304 0.09 10.39 10.96
N THR A 305 0.10 9.75 12.14
CA THR A 305 -1.09 9.07 12.67
C THR A 305 -2.17 10.07 13.04
N LEU A 306 -1.81 11.16 13.72
CA LEU A 306 -2.76 12.21 14.11
C LEU A 306 -3.36 12.92 12.89
N ASP A 307 -2.56 13.22 11.87
CA ASP A 307 -3.03 13.86 10.64
C ASP A 307 -4.08 13.00 9.90
N ILE A 308 -3.85 11.69 9.83
CA ILE A 308 -4.77 10.77 9.14
C ILE A 308 -6.08 10.60 9.93
N TYR A 309 -6.01 10.54 11.26
CA TYR A 309 -7.14 10.22 12.14
C TYR A 309 -7.63 11.41 12.94
N SER A 310 -7.34 12.64 12.51
CA SER A 310 -7.77 13.89 13.16
C SER A 310 -9.29 13.99 13.34
N HIS A 311 -10.06 13.36 12.46
CA HIS A 311 -11.52 13.32 12.54
C HIS A 311 -12.08 12.59 13.78
N VAL A 312 -11.26 11.75 14.43
CA VAL A 312 -11.64 11.03 15.67
C VAL A 312 -11.36 11.88 16.92
N LEU A 313 -10.45 12.87 16.84
CA LEU A 313 -9.99 13.65 17.99
C LEU A 313 -11.08 14.47 18.70
N PRO A 314 -12.10 15.05 18.02
CA PRO A 314 -13.13 15.81 18.71
C PRO A 314 -13.93 15.01 19.74
N GLN A 315 -14.15 13.71 19.49
CA GLN A 315 -14.85 12.84 20.45
C GLN A 315 -13.97 12.55 21.69
N VAL A 316 -12.67 12.29 21.45
CA VAL A 316 -11.68 12.07 22.53
C VAL A 316 -11.49 13.35 23.37
N ASP A 317 -11.55 14.53 22.77
CA ASP A 317 -11.43 15.82 23.45
C ASP A 317 -12.61 16.07 24.40
N ALA A 318 -13.83 15.77 23.97
CA ALA A 318 -15.03 15.89 24.82
C ALA A 318 -14.96 14.95 26.04
N GLU A 319 -14.57 13.68 25.83
CA GLU A 319 -14.38 12.71 26.91
C GLU A 319 -13.25 13.14 27.87
N ALA A 320 -12.16 13.69 27.32
CA ALA A 320 -11.06 14.22 28.13
C ALA A 320 -11.50 15.42 28.98
N ALA A 321 -12.33 16.31 28.46
CA ALA A 321 -12.87 17.45 29.22
C ALA A 321 -13.71 16.98 30.41
N GLU A 322 -14.61 16.02 30.22
CA GLU A 322 -15.39 15.41 31.28
C GLU A 322 -14.50 14.70 32.33
N PHE A 323 -13.49 13.97 31.87
CA PHE A 323 -12.54 13.31 32.78
C PHE A 323 -11.74 14.32 33.61
N ILE A 324 -11.25 15.42 33.02
CA ILE A 324 -10.53 16.49 33.72
C ILE A 324 -11.45 17.16 34.76
N ALA A 325 -12.74 17.33 34.46
CA ALA A 325 -13.69 17.89 35.41
C ALA A 325 -13.80 17.08 36.73
N THR A 326 -13.55 15.77 36.68
CA THR A 326 -13.54 14.94 37.89
C THR A 326 -12.39 15.25 38.86
N PHE A 327 -11.34 15.96 38.41
CA PHE A 327 -10.25 16.37 39.32
C PHE A 327 -10.60 17.55 40.21
N ALA A 328 -11.70 18.24 39.90
CA ALA A 328 -12.21 19.41 40.67
C ALA A 328 -13.32 19.05 41.66
N THR A 329 -13.76 17.80 41.67
CA THR A 329 -14.73 17.23 42.62
C THR A 329 -14.06 16.36 43.65
#